data_3e538bfcef5e5b8b9033d6b08ec02a71
#
_entry.id   3e538bfcef5e5b8b9033d6b08ec02a71
#
_cell.length_a   1.000
_cell.length_b   1.000
_cell.length_c   1.000
_cell.angle_alpha   90.00
_cell.angle_beta   90.00
_cell.angle_gamma   90.00
#
_symmetry.space_group_name_H-M   'P 1'
#
loop_
_entity.id
_entity.type
_entity.pdbx_description
1 polymer ?
#
loop_
_entity_poly.entity_id
_entity_poly.type
_entity_poly.pdbx_seq_one_letter_code
_entity_poly.pdbx_strand_id
1 'polypeptide(L)'
;MPVVVLFIIFVALLVIAVPVSITLGITSVLPSVFDPSFTVGAKYLIRAMFGGLDSFPLLAVPMFVLSGIIMAKGGISKKLFDVFAYFLGKFTAGMPCAVIVTCLFYGAISGSAPATVAAVGSMTIPILTTLGYDITFSTAIVAVAGGLGVIIPPSIPFIMYGMASGASVSDLFLAGIIPGLMIGALLMVYAIYHCKRYGEDKEKIHSEVQMLHDKGLLKVLKESFFALLSPIIILGCIYTGVASPTEAAVISVFYALIISLFVYKSIKIRDIWPILVEAIRTFTPILFILAASTAFSRVLTLMQVPQTVSEFILNNFHSPVAILLIINVFLLIVGMVMDTTPAILILTPILLPIVEAIGMNPIQFGVIMVVNLAIGFVTPPIGVNLFVASSLTDVPVMQIAKKAMPMIAFFLVALLLITFIPALSIGIL
;
A
#
# COMPACT_ATOMS: atom_id res chain seq x y z
N MET A 1 34.49 1.33 8.98
CA MET A 1 33.88 2.42 8.17
C MET A 1 32.82 3.12 8.99
N PRO A 2 32.81 4.49 9.09
CA PRO A 2 31.76 5.21 9.83
C PRO A 2 30.37 4.99 9.23
N VAL A 3 29.36 4.78 10.08
CA VAL A 3 27.95 4.57 9.69
C VAL A 3 27.43 5.70 8.79
N VAL A 4 27.79 6.94 9.13
CA VAL A 4 27.39 8.14 8.35
C VAL A 4 27.87 8.05 6.90
N VAL A 5 29.08 7.59 6.65
CA VAL A 5 29.64 7.44 5.28
C VAL A 5 28.86 6.38 4.50
N LEU A 6 28.45 5.30 5.16
CA LEU A 6 27.61 4.26 4.54
C LEU A 6 26.28 4.85 4.04
N PHE A 7 25.58 5.62 4.89
CA PHE A 7 24.31 6.24 4.51
C PHE A 7 24.49 7.34 3.47
N ILE A 8 25.58 8.12 3.50
CA ILE A 8 25.86 9.12 2.44
C ILE A 8 26.02 8.41 1.10
N ILE A 9 26.79 7.31 1.03
CA ILE A 9 26.96 6.55 -0.21
C ILE A 9 25.62 5.93 -0.65
N PHE A 10 24.84 5.37 0.29
CA PHE A 10 23.51 4.84 0.00
C PHE A 10 22.60 5.89 -0.66
N VAL A 11 22.50 7.07 -0.05
CA VAL A 11 21.69 8.17 -0.59
C VAL A 11 22.25 8.67 -1.91
N ALA A 12 23.55 8.82 -2.07
CA ALA A 12 24.19 9.25 -3.30
C ALA A 12 23.87 8.30 -4.46
N LEU A 13 23.95 6.98 -4.24
CA LEU A 13 23.58 5.99 -5.24
C LEU A 13 22.10 6.07 -5.64
N LEU A 14 21.20 6.34 -4.70
CA LEU A 14 19.79 6.56 -5.00
C LEU A 14 19.56 7.83 -5.82
N VAL A 15 20.25 8.92 -5.48
CA VAL A 15 20.13 10.20 -6.20
C VAL A 15 20.59 10.10 -7.65
N ILE A 16 21.62 9.29 -7.93
CA ILE A 16 22.05 9.00 -9.32
C ILE A 16 21.24 7.90 -9.99
N ALA A 17 20.06 7.57 -9.41
CA ALA A 17 19.08 6.62 -9.96
C ALA A 17 19.58 5.17 -10.10
N VAL A 18 20.52 4.72 -9.27
CA VAL A 18 20.87 3.30 -9.17
C VAL A 18 19.68 2.54 -8.55
N PRO A 19 19.26 1.41 -9.15
CA PRO A 19 18.15 0.62 -8.58
C PRO A 19 18.38 0.26 -7.10
N VAL A 20 17.32 0.39 -6.28
CA VAL A 20 17.40 0.21 -4.81
C VAL A 20 18.04 -1.11 -4.41
N SER A 21 17.70 -2.21 -5.09
CA SER A 21 18.27 -3.54 -4.82
C SER A 21 19.77 -3.61 -5.05
N ILE A 22 20.26 -2.94 -6.11
CA ILE A 22 21.70 -2.84 -6.43
C ILE A 22 22.41 -1.95 -5.41
N THR A 23 21.80 -0.82 -5.07
CA THR A 23 22.29 0.10 -4.03
C THR A 23 22.48 -0.63 -2.69
N LEU A 24 21.48 -1.41 -2.27
CA LEU A 24 21.55 -2.24 -1.05
C LEU A 24 22.65 -3.29 -1.12
N GLY A 25 22.78 -3.95 -2.28
CA GLY A 25 23.86 -4.93 -2.49
C GLY A 25 25.24 -4.30 -2.39
N ILE A 26 25.50 -3.20 -3.08
CA ILE A 26 26.75 -2.45 -3.06
C ILE A 26 27.06 -2.00 -1.62
N THR A 27 26.12 -1.32 -0.97
CA THR A 27 26.32 -0.79 0.39
C THR A 27 26.53 -1.88 1.44
N SER A 28 25.98 -3.08 1.22
CA SER A 28 26.23 -4.24 2.10
C SER A 28 27.68 -4.75 2.02
N VAL A 29 28.37 -4.59 0.90
CA VAL A 29 29.75 -5.04 0.69
C VAL A 29 30.76 -4.00 1.19
N LEU A 30 30.44 -2.70 1.13
CA LEU A 30 31.37 -1.61 1.41
C LEU A 30 32.08 -1.72 2.79
N PRO A 31 31.40 -2.05 3.91
CA PRO A 31 32.10 -2.14 5.20
C PRO A 31 33.26 -3.12 5.19
N SER A 32 33.14 -4.27 4.52
CA SER A 32 34.21 -5.25 4.43
C SER A 32 35.34 -4.85 3.48
N VAL A 33 35.08 -3.94 2.54
CA VAL A 33 36.13 -3.39 1.64
C VAL A 33 36.96 -2.34 2.36
N PHE A 34 36.35 -1.50 3.18
CA PHE A 34 37.03 -0.39 3.86
C PHE A 34 37.61 -0.75 5.24
N ASP A 35 37.15 -1.85 5.82
CA ASP A 35 37.58 -2.28 7.14
C ASP A 35 37.91 -3.79 7.14
N PRO A 36 39.17 -4.17 7.05
CA PRO A 36 39.62 -5.58 7.06
C PRO A 36 39.23 -6.34 8.33
N SER A 37 38.93 -5.64 9.44
CA SER A 37 38.46 -6.26 10.68
C SER A 37 36.99 -6.66 10.60
N PHE A 38 36.20 -6.10 9.64
CA PHE A 38 34.83 -6.44 9.41
C PHE A 38 34.72 -7.68 8.52
N THR A 39 34.66 -8.85 9.11
CA THR A 39 34.78 -10.16 8.44
C THR A 39 33.54 -10.64 7.70
N VAL A 40 32.72 -9.72 7.17
CA VAL A 40 31.50 -10.04 6.41
C VAL A 40 31.82 -10.26 4.93
N GLY A 41 32.22 -11.48 4.59
CA GLY A 41 32.52 -11.83 3.21
C GLY A 41 31.28 -12.01 2.33
N ALA A 42 31.46 -12.02 1.00
CA ALA A 42 30.39 -12.22 0.01
C ALA A 42 29.56 -13.49 0.29
N LYS A 43 30.19 -14.56 0.80
CA LYS A 43 29.47 -15.81 1.16
C LYS A 43 28.43 -15.58 2.28
N TYR A 44 28.74 -14.74 3.25
CA TYR A 44 27.78 -14.38 4.32
C TYR A 44 26.60 -13.59 3.77
N LEU A 45 26.86 -12.59 2.93
CA LEU A 45 25.83 -11.75 2.32
C LEU A 45 24.89 -12.57 1.44
N ILE A 46 25.46 -13.45 0.59
CA ILE A 46 24.67 -14.34 -0.26
C ILE A 46 23.78 -15.27 0.60
N ARG A 47 24.33 -15.86 1.68
CA ARG A 47 23.53 -16.68 2.61
C ARG A 47 22.40 -15.86 3.28
N ALA A 48 22.69 -14.62 3.66
CA ALA A 48 21.68 -13.73 4.23
C ALA A 48 20.56 -13.40 3.21
N MET A 49 20.93 -13.17 1.94
CA MET A 49 19.97 -12.95 0.86
C MET A 49 19.04 -14.16 0.66
N PHE A 50 19.60 -15.37 0.58
CA PHE A 50 18.81 -16.59 0.44
C PHE A 50 17.94 -16.86 1.68
N GLY A 51 18.51 -16.68 2.89
CA GLY A 51 17.77 -16.85 4.14
C GLY A 51 16.60 -15.87 4.30
N GLY A 52 16.72 -14.65 3.73
CA GLY A 52 15.61 -13.69 3.70
C GLY A 52 14.46 -14.08 2.77
N LEU A 53 14.75 -14.90 1.76
CA LEU A 53 13.73 -15.42 0.83
C LEU A 53 13.09 -16.73 1.32
N ASP A 54 13.72 -17.45 2.21
CA ASP A 54 13.24 -18.71 2.79
C ASP A 54 12.29 -18.43 3.95
N SER A 55 11.10 -17.89 3.63
CA SER A 55 10.09 -17.52 4.61
C SER A 55 8.69 -17.86 4.10
N PHE A 56 7.92 -18.63 4.91
CA PHE A 56 6.57 -19.03 4.55
C PHE A 56 5.62 -17.84 4.33
N PRO A 57 5.60 -16.79 5.16
CA PRO A 57 4.77 -15.60 4.92
C PRO A 57 5.06 -14.89 3.60
N LEU A 58 6.29 -14.99 3.09
CA LEU A 58 6.66 -14.38 1.81
C LEU A 58 5.88 -14.93 0.63
N LEU A 59 5.48 -16.20 0.67
CA LEU A 59 4.70 -16.84 -0.40
C LEU A 59 3.33 -16.16 -0.60
N ALA A 60 2.81 -15.46 0.40
CA ALA A 60 1.58 -14.70 0.26
C ALA A 60 1.70 -13.57 -0.77
N VAL A 61 2.89 -12.96 -0.91
CA VAL A 61 3.09 -11.79 -1.80
C VAL A 61 2.85 -12.15 -3.28
N PRO A 62 3.53 -13.13 -3.88
CA PRO A 62 3.27 -13.53 -5.27
C PRO A 62 1.83 -13.98 -5.48
N MET A 63 1.20 -14.63 -4.48
CA MET A 63 -0.19 -15.08 -4.59
C MET A 63 -1.17 -13.92 -4.57
N PHE A 64 -1.04 -12.93 -3.68
CA PHE A 64 -1.89 -11.75 -3.69
C PHE A 64 -1.68 -10.90 -4.95
N VAL A 65 -0.44 -10.73 -5.42
CA VAL A 65 -0.17 -10.03 -6.69
C VAL A 65 -0.88 -10.72 -7.85
N LEU A 66 -0.76 -12.05 -7.94
CA LEU A 66 -1.41 -12.83 -8.99
C LEU A 66 -2.94 -12.73 -8.90
N SER A 67 -3.51 -12.90 -7.71
CA SER A 67 -4.94 -12.74 -7.46
C SER A 67 -5.43 -11.36 -7.87
N GLY A 68 -4.72 -10.29 -7.48
CA GLY A 68 -5.06 -8.92 -7.83
C GLY A 68 -5.08 -8.69 -9.36
N ILE A 69 -4.08 -9.20 -10.10
CA ILE A 69 -4.02 -9.08 -11.57
C ILE A 69 -5.17 -9.85 -12.24
N ILE A 70 -5.46 -11.07 -11.77
CA ILE A 70 -6.59 -11.86 -12.29
C ILE A 70 -7.90 -11.11 -12.09
N MET A 71 -8.11 -10.53 -10.90
CA MET A 71 -9.33 -9.80 -10.58
C MET A 71 -9.44 -8.47 -11.33
N ALA A 72 -8.32 -7.78 -11.59
CA ALA A 72 -8.29 -6.57 -12.40
C ALA A 72 -8.76 -6.88 -13.84
N LYS A 73 -8.14 -7.87 -14.48
CA LYS A 73 -8.51 -8.33 -15.83
C LYS A 73 -9.88 -9.01 -15.86
N GLY A 74 -10.29 -9.58 -14.74
CA GLY A 74 -11.61 -10.17 -14.51
C GLY A 74 -12.77 -9.16 -14.46
N GLY A 75 -12.48 -7.84 -14.48
CA GLY A 75 -13.51 -6.80 -14.45
C GLY A 75 -14.20 -6.64 -13.09
N ILE A 76 -13.58 -7.16 -12.02
CA ILE A 76 -14.14 -7.13 -10.67
C ILE A 76 -14.24 -5.69 -10.14
N SER A 77 -13.26 -4.83 -10.45
CA SER A 77 -13.27 -3.42 -10.06
C SER A 77 -14.53 -2.68 -10.56
N LYS A 78 -14.97 -2.96 -11.80
CA LYS A 78 -16.21 -2.37 -12.34
C LYS A 78 -17.45 -2.85 -11.58
N LYS A 79 -17.51 -4.13 -11.26
CA LYS A 79 -18.64 -4.70 -10.52
C LYS A 79 -18.75 -4.11 -9.11
N LEU A 80 -17.62 -3.88 -8.44
CA LEU A 80 -17.58 -3.19 -7.15
C LEU A 80 -18.07 -1.75 -7.28
N PHE A 81 -17.54 -1.01 -8.27
CA PHE A 81 -17.94 0.37 -8.49
C PHE A 81 -19.44 0.51 -8.79
N ASP A 82 -20.00 -0.33 -9.65
CA ASP A 82 -21.44 -0.29 -10.02
C ASP A 82 -22.33 -0.44 -8.76
N VAL A 83 -21.96 -1.30 -7.80
CA VAL A 83 -22.70 -1.42 -6.53
C VAL A 83 -22.62 -0.15 -5.71
N PHE A 84 -21.42 0.37 -5.50
CA PHE A 84 -21.24 1.56 -4.67
C PHE A 84 -21.85 2.81 -5.33
N ALA A 85 -21.75 2.93 -6.65
CA ALA A 85 -22.43 3.97 -7.42
C ALA A 85 -23.97 3.87 -7.34
N TYR A 86 -24.52 2.64 -7.31
CA TYR A 86 -25.95 2.42 -7.09
C TYR A 86 -26.46 3.01 -5.77
N PHE A 87 -25.71 2.78 -4.67
CA PHE A 87 -26.11 3.25 -3.34
C PHE A 87 -25.74 4.72 -3.09
N LEU A 88 -24.57 5.14 -3.51
CA LEU A 88 -24.02 6.46 -3.18
C LEU A 88 -24.31 7.51 -4.26
N GLY A 89 -24.51 7.13 -5.50
CA GLY A 89 -24.59 8.05 -6.65
C GLY A 89 -25.66 9.12 -6.56
N LYS A 90 -26.74 8.90 -5.78
CA LYS A 90 -27.80 9.89 -5.54
C LYS A 90 -27.40 11.05 -4.62
N PHE A 91 -26.35 10.87 -3.83
CA PHE A 91 -25.90 11.87 -2.87
C PHE A 91 -24.91 12.84 -3.51
N THR A 92 -24.75 14.02 -2.90
CA THR A 92 -23.69 14.96 -3.29
C THR A 92 -22.33 14.29 -3.11
N ALA A 93 -21.46 14.39 -4.11
CA ALA A 93 -20.19 13.67 -4.21
C ALA A 93 -20.34 12.13 -4.22
N GLY A 94 -21.52 11.61 -4.54
CA GLY A 94 -21.78 10.18 -4.49
C GLY A 94 -20.87 9.36 -5.38
N MET A 95 -20.57 9.85 -6.59
CA MET A 95 -19.68 9.16 -7.52
C MET A 95 -18.20 9.17 -7.05
N PRO A 96 -17.60 10.30 -6.62
CA PRO A 96 -16.29 10.30 -5.97
C PRO A 96 -16.23 9.42 -4.71
N CYS A 97 -17.27 9.42 -3.87
CA CYS A 97 -17.35 8.53 -2.71
C CYS A 97 -17.39 7.05 -3.12
N ALA A 98 -18.12 6.71 -4.19
CA ALA A 98 -18.13 5.35 -4.72
C ALA A 98 -16.73 4.91 -5.21
N VAL A 99 -15.93 5.81 -5.78
CA VAL A 99 -14.52 5.54 -6.12
C VAL A 99 -13.71 5.23 -4.88
N ILE A 100 -13.82 6.03 -3.81
CA ILE A 100 -13.06 5.82 -2.56
C ILE A 100 -13.41 4.45 -1.96
N VAL A 101 -14.71 4.11 -1.88
CA VAL A 101 -15.15 2.82 -1.35
C VAL A 101 -14.70 1.68 -2.26
N THR A 102 -14.71 1.88 -3.59
CA THR A 102 -14.16 0.89 -4.54
C THR A 102 -12.67 0.67 -4.31
N CYS A 103 -11.90 1.72 -4.05
CA CYS A 103 -10.48 1.61 -3.71
C CYS A 103 -10.25 0.84 -2.38
N LEU A 104 -11.11 1.05 -1.36
CA LEU A 104 -11.07 0.27 -0.12
C LEU A 104 -11.27 -1.23 -0.38
N PHE A 105 -12.34 -1.58 -1.09
CA PHE A 105 -12.66 -2.98 -1.38
C PHE A 105 -11.67 -3.62 -2.35
N TYR A 106 -11.24 -2.90 -3.37
CA TYR A 106 -10.25 -3.41 -4.31
C TYR A 106 -8.86 -3.52 -3.65
N GLY A 107 -8.53 -2.60 -2.75
CA GLY A 107 -7.35 -2.68 -1.91
C GLY A 107 -7.31 -3.97 -1.08
N ALA A 108 -8.46 -4.34 -0.50
CA ALA A 108 -8.64 -5.61 0.22
C ALA A 108 -8.52 -6.87 -0.67
N ILE A 109 -8.23 -6.71 -1.94
CA ILE A 109 -7.99 -7.80 -2.89
C ILE A 109 -6.54 -7.77 -3.38
N SER A 110 -6.05 -6.57 -3.76
CA SER A 110 -4.75 -6.40 -4.41
C SER A 110 -3.57 -6.26 -3.45
N GLY A 111 -3.82 -5.73 -2.26
CA GLY A 111 -2.79 -5.44 -1.26
C GLY A 111 -1.73 -4.42 -1.71
N SER A 112 -1.98 -3.68 -2.81
CA SER A 112 -1.02 -2.79 -3.45
C SER A 112 -1.67 -1.47 -3.87
N ALA A 113 -1.06 -0.34 -3.51
CA ALA A 113 -1.56 0.98 -3.85
C ALA A 113 -1.47 1.27 -5.36
N PRO A 114 -0.33 1.09 -6.05
CA PRO A 114 -0.25 1.31 -7.49
C PRO A 114 -1.20 0.41 -8.29
N ALA A 115 -1.37 -0.85 -7.90
CA ALA A 115 -2.29 -1.77 -8.54
C ALA A 115 -3.76 -1.30 -8.37
N THR A 116 -4.11 -0.77 -7.20
CA THR A 116 -5.44 -0.20 -6.93
C THR A 116 -5.68 1.04 -7.79
N VAL A 117 -4.71 1.96 -7.89
CA VAL A 117 -4.81 3.13 -8.78
C VAL A 117 -5.00 2.72 -10.22
N ALA A 118 -4.21 1.77 -10.73
CA ALA A 118 -4.31 1.30 -12.10
C ALA A 118 -5.67 0.65 -12.39
N ALA A 119 -6.11 -0.29 -11.56
CA ALA A 119 -7.33 -1.06 -11.79
C ALA A 119 -8.62 -0.24 -11.59
N VAL A 120 -8.68 0.57 -10.55
CA VAL A 120 -9.86 1.41 -10.30
C VAL A 120 -9.83 2.66 -11.18
N GLY A 121 -8.65 3.28 -11.33
CA GLY A 121 -8.48 4.53 -12.08
C GLY A 121 -8.77 4.38 -13.57
N SER A 122 -8.28 3.32 -14.21
CA SER A 122 -8.51 3.09 -15.64
C SER A 122 -10.00 3.06 -16.02
N MET A 123 -10.85 2.68 -15.08
CA MET A 123 -12.30 2.59 -15.29
C MET A 123 -13.03 3.82 -14.75
N THR A 124 -12.71 4.30 -13.55
CA THR A 124 -13.50 5.34 -12.88
C THR A 124 -13.16 6.75 -13.35
N ILE A 125 -11.92 7.04 -13.75
CA ILE A 125 -11.55 8.37 -14.23
C ILE A 125 -12.35 8.76 -15.49
N PRO A 126 -12.44 7.91 -16.55
CA PRO A 126 -13.29 8.20 -17.69
C PRO A 126 -14.76 8.42 -17.33
N ILE A 127 -15.31 7.61 -16.42
CA ILE A 127 -16.70 7.75 -15.94
C ILE A 127 -16.89 9.12 -15.27
N LEU A 128 -16.05 9.47 -14.29
CA LEU A 128 -16.15 10.76 -13.60
C LEU A 128 -16.03 11.93 -14.58
N THR A 129 -15.12 11.86 -15.54
CA THR A 129 -14.92 12.91 -16.55
C THR A 129 -16.15 13.07 -17.45
N THR A 130 -16.77 11.96 -17.87
CA THR A 130 -18.02 11.99 -18.66
C THR A 130 -19.17 12.61 -17.85
N LEU A 131 -19.19 12.39 -16.55
CA LEU A 131 -20.18 12.99 -15.63
C LEU A 131 -19.92 14.48 -15.33
N GLY A 132 -18.86 15.07 -15.92
CA GLY A 132 -18.56 16.50 -15.79
C GLY A 132 -17.63 16.87 -14.65
N TYR A 133 -17.04 15.88 -13.95
CA TYR A 133 -15.99 16.18 -12.96
C TYR A 133 -14.68 16.59 -13.65
N ASP A 134 -13.96 17.53 -13.04
CA ASP A 134 -12.64 17.92 -13.51
C ASP A 134 -11.69 16.72 -13.56
N ILE A 135 -11.02 16.53 -14.69
CA ILE A 135 -10.12 15.39 -14.92
C ILE A 135 -8.98 15.36 -13.88
N THR A 136 -8.45 16.54 -13.50
CA THR A 136 -7.37 16.63 -12.51
C THR A 136 -7.87 16.22 -11.14
N PHE A 137 -9.10 16.60 -10.75
CA PHE A 137 -9.72 16.15 -9.51
C PHE A 137 -9.99 14.65 -9.53
N SER A 138 -10.56 14.14 -10.63
CA SER A 138 -10.86 12.72 -10.80
C SER A 138 -9.60 11.85 -10.72
N THR A 139 -8.51 12.33 -11.32
CA THR A 139 -7.20 11.66 -11.26
C THR A 139 -6.61 11.73 -9.86
N ALA A 140 -6.67 12.89 -9.20
CA ALA A 140 -6.12 13.08 -7.86
C ALA A 140 -6.85 12.23 -6.81
N ILE A 141 -8.18 12.15 -6.85
CA ILE A 141 -8.93 11.34 -5.88
C ILE A 141 -8.63 9.85 -6.01
N VAL A 142 -8.47 9.36 -7.24
CA VAL A 142 -8.06 7.96 -7.49
C VAL A 142 -6.64 7.72 -7.00
N ALA A 143 -5.70 8.63 -7.28
CA ALA A 143 -4.31 8.50 -6.82
C ALA A 143 -4.22 8.41 -5.29
N VAL A 144 -4.96 9.28 -4.58
CA VAL A 144 -4.95 9.31 -3.11
C VAL A 144 -5.72 8.13 -2.52
N ALA A 145 -6.93 7.86 -3.00
CA ALA A 145 -7.74 6.75 -2.53
C ALA A 145 -7.07 5.38 -2.80
N GLY A 146 -6.28 5.28 -3.88
CA GLY A 146 -5.48 4.09 -4.16
C GLY A 146 -4.46 3.77 -3.08
N GLY A 147 -4.01 4.77 -2.29
CA GLY A 147 -3.18 4.56 -1.11
C GLY A 147 -3.80 3.66 -0.04
N LEU A 148 -5.14 3.58 0.00
CA LEU A 148 -5.86 2.66 0.87
C LEU A 148 -5.56 1.19 0.54
N GLY A 149 -5.13 0.90 -0.68
CA GLY A 149 -4.79 -0.45 -1.13
C GLY A 149 -3.59 -1.10 -0.44
N VAL A 150 -2.79 -0.35 0.31
CA VAL A 150 -1.72 -0.90 1.16
C VAL A 150 -2.05 -0.87 2.64
N ILE A 151 -3.17 -0.25 3.03
CA ILE A 151 -3.59 -0.09 4.43
C ILE A 151 -4.69 -1.10 4.78
N ILE A 152 -5.69 -1.25 3.89
CA ILE A 152 -6.73 -2.26 4.08
C ILE A 152 -6.15 -3.66 3.81
N PRO A 153 -6.34 -4.61 4.74
CA PRO A 153 -5.85 -5.97 4.54
C PRO A 153 -6.62 -6.74 3.46
N PRO A 154 -5.96 -7.72 2.79
CA PRO A 154 -4.55 -8.06 2.96
C PRO A 154 -3.63 -7.02 2.34
N SER A 155 -2.48 -6.80 2.97
CA SER A 155 -1.54 -5.75 2.59
C SER A 155 -0.12 -6.31 2.47
N ILE A 156 0.51 -6.11 1.32
CA ILE A 156 1.90 -6.53 1.09
C ILE A 156 2.86 -5.82 2.07
N PRO A 157 2.77 -4.50 2.31
CA PRO A 157 3.57 -3.81 3.32
C PRO A 157 3.44 -4.39 4.73
N PHE A 158 2.26 -4.79 5.16
CA PHE A 158 2.10 -5.44 6.48
C PHE A 158 2.78 -6.80 6.55
N ILE A 159 2.77 -7.58 5.46
CA ILE A 159 3.55 -8.83 5.40
C ILE A 159 5.04 -8.53 5.54
N MET A 160 5.55 -7.54 4.81
CA MET A 160 6.95 -7.14 4.88
C MET A 160 7.35 -6.63 6.27
N TYR A 161 6.49 -5.84 6.90
CA TYR A 161 6.71 -5.37 8.26
C TYR A 161 6.69 -6.53 9.27
N GLY A 162 5.74 -7.46 9.17
CA GLY A 162 5.69 -8.65 10.01
C GLY A 162 6.95 -9.50 9.89
N MET A 163 7.48 -9.67 8.67
CA MET A 163 8.75 -10.37 8.44
C MET A 163 9.97 -9.64 9.06
N ALA A 164 9.99 -8.31 8.99
CA ALA A 164 11.11 -7.51 9.50
C ALA A 164 11.08 -7.33 11.02
N SER A 165 9.89 -7.26 11.62
CA SER A 165 9.68 -7.02 13.05
C SER A 165 9.48 -8.29 13.88
N GLY A 166 9.07 -9.40 13.24
CA GLY A 166 8.61 -10.61 13.93
C GLY A 166 7.15 -10.50 14.44
N ALA A 167 6.45 -9.41 14.17
CA ALA A 167 5.04 -9.23 14.56
C ALA A 167 4.11 -10.14 13.74
N SER A 168 2.99 -10.53 14.35
CA SER A 168 1.96 -11.33 13.70
C SER A 168 1.34 -10.59 12.51
N VAL A 169 1.40 -11.20 11.32
CA VAL A 169 0.80 -10.64 10.11
C VAL A 169 -0.72 -10.58 10.21
N SER A 170 -1.35 -11.56 10.88
CA SER A 170 -2.81 -11.56 11.11
C SER A 170 -3.24 -10.38 11.98
N ASP A 171 -2.47 -10.09 13.04
CA ASP A 171 -2.77 -8.97 13.94
C ASP A 171 -2.53 -7.62 13.25
N LEU A 172 -1.49 -7.51 12.41
CA LEU A 172 -1.26 -6.33 11.57
C LEU A 172 -2.42 -6.10 10.59
N PHE A 173 -2.97 -7.18 10.03
CA PHE A 173 -4.15 -7.09 9.16
C PHE A 173 -5.37 -6.59 9.93
N LEU A 174 -5.63 -7.11 11.14
CA LEU A 174 -6.70 -6.60 11.99
C LEU A 174 -6.50 -5.11 12.32
N ALA A 175 -5.30 -4.76 12.75
CA ALA A 175 -4.93 -3.41 13.14
C ALA A 175 -5.06 -2.37 12.01
N GLY A 176 -4.98 -2.80 10.74
CA GLY A 176 -5.12 -1.93 9.55
C GLY A 176 -6.55 -1.56 9.19
N ILE A 177 -7.57 -2.28 9.68
CA ILE A 177 -8.97 -2.09 9.27
C ILE A 177 -9.49 -0.71 9.68
N ILE A 178 -9.45 -0.39 10.99
CA ILE A 178 -9.98 0.88 11.51
C ILE A 178 -9.25 2.08 10.89
N PRO A 179 -7.90 2.11 10.83
CA PRO A 179 -7.17 3.16 10.13
C PRO A 179 -7.60 3.36 8.67
N GLY A 180 -7.71 2.27 7.92
CA GLY A 180 -8.12 2.34 6.51
C GLY A 180 -9.54 2.87 6.33
N LEU A 181 -10.50 2.41 7.14
CA LEU A 181 -11.88 2.92 7.11
C LEU A 181 -11.95 4.40 7.52
N MET A 182 -11.20 4.80 8.55
CA MET A 182 -11.13 6.19 9.00
C MET A 182 -10.56 7.11 7.91
N ILE A 183 -9.48 6.70 7.25
CA ILE A 183 -8.89 7.47 6.15
C ILE A 183 -9.88 7.56 5.00
N GLY A 184 -10.52 6.45 4.62
CA GLY A 184 -11.57 6.45 3.59
C GLY A 184 -12.71 7.41 3.93
N ALA A 185 -13.19 7.42 5.18
CA ALA A 185 -14.23 8.35 5.64
C ALA A 185 -13.77 9.82 5.55
N LEU A 186 -12.54 10.12 5.96
CA LEU A 186 -11.99 11.48 5.87
C LEU A 186 -11.85 11.94 4.40
N LEU A 187 -11.44 11.05 3.50
CA LEU A 187 -11.39 11.35 2.06
C LEU A 187 -12.80 11.59 1.49
N MET A 188 -13.80 10.83 1.93
CA MET A 188 -15.21 11.08 1.54
C MET A 188 -15.71 12.43 2.04
N VAL A 189 -15.37 12.83 3.28
CA VAL A 189 -15.67 14.17 3.81
C VAL A 189 -15.07 15.27 2.92
N TYR A 190 -13.80 15.11 2.52
CA TYR A 190 -13.20 16.04 1.58
C TYR A 190 -13.90 16.06 0.21
N ALA A 191 -14.24 14.89 -0.33
CA ALA A 191 -14.96 14.80 -1.62
C ALA A 191 -16.31 15.55 -1.56
N ILE A 192 -17.08 15.38 -0.48
CA ILE A 192 -18.32 16.09 -0.24
C ILE A 192 -18.11 17.61 -0.16
N TYR A 193 -17.08 18.04 0.58
CA TYR A 193 -16.71 19.46 0.68
C TYR A 193 -16.37 20.05 -0.71
N HIS A 194 -15.53 19.33 -1.47
CA HIS A 194 -15.11 19.74 -2.81
C HIS A 194 -16.30 19.90 -3.76
N CYS A 195 -17.16 18.89 -3.84
CA CYS A 195 -18.30 18.90 -4.74
C CYS A 195 -19.37 19.95 -4.36
N LYS A 196 -19.57 20.21 -3.06
CA LYS A 196 -20.41 21.31 -2.60
C LYS A 196 -19.85 22.68 -2.99
N ARG A 197 -18.54 22.85 -3.02
CA ARG A 197 -17.89 24.13 -3.31
C ARG A 197 -17.81 24.43 -4.81
N TYR A 198 -17.53 23.41 -5.63
CA TYR A 198 -17.29 23.59 -7.07
C TYR A 198 -18.51 23.20 -7.93
N GLY A 199 -19.50 22.58 -7.32
CA GLY A 199 -20.71 22.11 -8.02
C GLY A 199 -20.52 20.75 -8.69
N GLU A 200 -21.62 20.16 -9.12
CA GLU A 200 -21.70 18.89 -9.84
C GLU A 200 -22.77 19.00 -10.94
N ASP A 201 -22.54 18.33 -12.06
CA ASP A 201 -23.54 18.20 -13.13
C ASP A 201 -24.60 17.16 -12.75
N LYS A 202 -25.63 17.64 -12.01
CA LYS A 202 -26.66 16.76 -11.45
C LYS A 202 -27.46 16.03 -12.52
N GLU A 203 -27.63 16.62 -13.74
CA GLU A 203 -28.39 15.99 -14.81
C GLU A 203 -27.68 14.77 -15.35
N LYS A 204 -26.36 14.89 -15.63
CA LYS A 204 -25.54 13.76 -16.10
C LYS A 204 -25.41 12.67 -15.04
N ILE A 205 -25.19 13.06 -13.78
CA ILE A 205 -25.09 12.10 -12.68
C ILE A 205 -26.43 11.36 -12.51
N HIS A 206 -27.57 12.10 -12.56
CA HIS A 206 -28.88 11.49 -12.43
C HIS A 206 -29.16 10.49 -13.55
N SER A 207 -28.83 10.82 -14.80
CA SER A 207 -29.02 9.92 -15.95
C SER A 207 -28.24 8.62 -15.82
N GLU A 208 -26.96 8.69 -15.39
CA GLU A 208 -26.12 7.50 -15.20
C GLU A 208 -26.60 6.64 -14.01
N VAL A 209 -26.92 7.28 -12.89
CA VAL A 209 -27.47 6.59 -11.71
C VAL A 209 -28.82 5.97 -12.04
N GLN A 210 -29.65 6.62 -12.82
CA GLN A 210 -30.95 6.08 -13.25
C GLN A 210 -30.77 4.85 -14.13
N MET A 211 -29.82 4.85 -15.08
CA MET A 211 -29.50 3.65 -15.86
C MET A 211 -29.08 2.45 -14.97
N LEU A 212 -28.35 2.72 -13.87
CA LEU A 212 -28.03 1.67 -12.90
C LEU A 212 -29.25 1.22 -12.11
N HIS A 213 -30.15 2.14 -11.74
CA HIS A 213 -31.39 1.81 -11.04
C HIS A 213 -32.39 1.07 -11.92
N ASP A 214 -32.48 1.39 -13.22
CA ASP A 214 -33.30 0.69 -14.19
C ASP A 214 -32.90 -0.77 -14.39
N LYS A 215 -31.61 -1.10 -14.17
CA LYS A 215 -31.16 -2.51 -14.11
C LYS A 215 -31.76 -3.27 -12.93
N GLY A 216 -32.20 -2.58 -11.89
CA GLY A 216 -32.73 -3.13 -10.64
C GLY A 216 -31.66 -3.60 -9.65
N LEU A 217 -31.92 -3.37 -8.36
CA LEU A 217 -31.01 -3.70 -7.26
C LEU A 217 -30.56 -5.17 -7.26
N LEU A 218 -31.53 -6.07 -7.42
CA LEU A 218 -31.26 -7.52 -7.41
C LEU A 218 -30.31 -7.93 -8.53
N LYS A 219 -30.42 -7.32 -9.72
CA LYS A 219 -29.53 -7.63 -10.84
C LYS A 219 -28.11 -7.10 -10.58
N VAL A 220 -27.96 -5.85 -10.12
CA VAL A 220 -26.66 -5.27 -9.77
C VAL A 220 -25.97 -6.08 -8.67
N LEU A 221 -26.71 -6.42 -7.60
CA LEU A 221 -26.17 -7.25 -6.50
C LEU A 221 -25.79 -8.67 -6.98
N LYS A 222 -26.63 -9.30 -7.81
CA LYS A 222 -26.35 -10.64 -8.34
C LYS A 222 -25.11 -10.63 -9.25
N GLU A 223 -24.95 -9.61 -10.08
CA GLU A 223 -23.80 -9.47 -10.96
C GLU A 223 -22.49 -9.18 -10.18
N SER A 224 -22.59 -8.51 -9.03
CA SER A 224 -21.44 -8.10 -8.23
C SER A 224 -21.20 -8.98 -6.99
N PHE A 225 -22.10 -9.95 -6.73
CA PHE A 225 -22.08 -10.79 -5.55
C PHE A 225 -20.71 -11.44 -5.30
N PHE A 226 -20.16 -12.06 -6.32
CA PHE A 226 -18.86 -12.71 -6.20
C PHE A 226 -17.70 -11.72 -6.05
N ALA A 227 -17.82 -10.49 -6.61
CA ALA A 227 -16.83 -9.45 -6.40
C ALA A 227 -16.81 -8.98 -4.93
N LEU A 228 -17.99 -8.75 -4.34
CA LEU A 228 -18.14 -8.38 -2.93
C LEU A 228 -17.72 -9.49 -1.96
N LEU A 229 -17.94 -10.74 -2.35
CA LEU A 229 -17.62 -11.90 -1.53
C LEU A 229 -16.10 -12.15 -1.42
N SER A 230 -15.30 -11.68 -2.39
CA SER A 230 -13.85 -11.90 -2.43
C SER A 230 -13.11 -11.41 -1.17
N PRO A 231 -13.20 -10.13 -0.75
CA PRO A 231 -12.55 -9.70 0.49
C PRO A 231 -13.10 -10.41 1.73
N ILE A 232 -14.41 -10.73 1.73
CA ILE A 232 -15.05 -11.40 2.86
C ILE A 232 -14.49 -12.82 3.04
N ILE A 233 -14.29 -13.57 1.95
CA ILE A 233 -13.68 -14.89 2.02
C ILE A 233 -12.24 -14.79 2.54
N ILE A 234 -11.44 -13.90 1.95
CA ILE A 234 -10.02 -13.77 2.31
C ILE A 234 -9.87 -13.42 3.79
N LEU A 235 -10.53 -12.33 4.21
CA LEU A 235 -10.45 -11.86 5.60
C LEU A 235 -11.16 -12.80 6.57
N GLY A 236 -12.29 -13.37 6.16
CA GLY A 236 -13.01 -14.36 6.97
C GLY A 236 -12.16 -15.58 7.27
N CYS A 237 -11.45 -16.14 6.29
CA CYS A 237 -10.55 -17.27 6.50
C CYS A 237 -9.40 -16.93 7.47
N ILE A 238 -8.83 -15.73 7.36
CA ILE A 238 -7.72 -15.29 8.22
C ILE A 238 -8.21 -15.05 9.66
N TYR A 239 -9.30 -14.31 9.85
CA TYR A 239 -9.76 -13.90 11.17
C TYR A 239 -10.46 -15.01 11.97
N THR A 240 -11.00 -16.00 11.28
CA THR A 240 -11.53 -17.22 11.95
C THR A 240 -10.43 -18.24 12.26
N GLY A 241 -9.19 -17.99 11.82
CA GLY A 241 -8.07 -18.92 12.01
C GLY A 241 -8.14 -20.18 11.15
N VAL A 242 -9.07 -20.24 10.17
CA VAL A 242 -9.22 -21.36 9.24
C VAL A 242 -8.04 -21.43 8.27
N ALA A 243 -7.47 -20.28 7.90
CA ALA A 243 -6.31 -20.20 7.02
C ALA A 243 -5.34 -19.10 7.51
N SER A 244 -4.05 -19.40 7.38
CA SER A 244 -2.99 -18.40 7.52
C SER A 244 -3.07 -17.37 6.38
N PRO A 245 -2.45 -16.19 6.51
CA PRO A 245 -2.39 -15.20 5.43
C PRO A 245 -1.88 -15.77 4.09
N THR A 246 -0.93 -16.71 4.13
CA THR A 246 -0.38 -17.37 2.94
C THR A 246 -1.39 -18.30 2.29
N GLU A 247 -2.08 -19.12 3.07
CA GLU A 247 -3.13 -20.01 2.56
C GLU A 247 -4.32 -19.22 2.02
N ALA A 248 -4.72 -18.15 2.68
CA ALA A 248 -5.76 -17.24 2.21
C ALA A 248 -5.39 -16.58 0.87
N ALA A 249 -4.10 -16.26 0.66
CA ALA A 249 -3.60 -15.76 -0.62
C ALA A 249 -3.76 -16.80 -1.75
N VAL A 250 -3.46 -18.08 -1.48
CA VAL A 250 -3.68 -19.18 -2.44
C VAL A 250 -5.17 -19.34 -2.73
N ILE A 251 -6.02 -19.35 -1.69
CA ILE A 251 -7.49 -19.41 -1.85
C ILE A 251 -7.96 -18.25 -2.74
N SER A 252 -7.43 -17.04 -2.56
CA SER A 252 -7.81 -15.89 -3.37
C SER A 252 -7.47 -16.04 -4.85
N VAL A 253 -6.34 -16.69 -5.19
CA VAL A 253 -5.97 -16.99 -6.59
C VAL A 253 -6.97 -17.94 -7.23
N PHE A 254 -7.28 -19.05 -6.57
CA PHE A 254 -8.26 -20.02 -7.10
C PHE A 254 -9.65 -19.40 -7.21
N TYR A 255 -10.07 -18.64 -6.21
CA TYR A 255 -11.33 -17.90 -6.23
C TYR A 255 -11.39 -16.95 -7.43
N ALA A 256 -10.35 -16.12 -7.61
CA ALA A 256 -10.25 -15.17 -8.72
C ALA A 256 -10.31 -15.88 -10.09
N LEU A 257 -9.59 -16.99 -10.25
CA LEU A 257 -9.61 -17.79 -11.48
C LEU A 257 -11.00 -18.36 -11.76
N ILE A 258 -11.63 -19.00 -10.78
CA ILE A 258 -12.97 -19.61 -10.94
C ILE A 258 -13.98 -18.55 -11.34
N ILE A 259 -14.00 -17.41 -10.64
CA ILE A 259 -14.97 -16.35 -10.92
C ILE A 259 -14.73 -15.70 -12.28
N SER A 260 -13.49 -15.41 -12.63
CA SER A 260 -13.16 -14.74 -13.88
C SER A 260 -13.34 -15.63 -15.11
N LEU A 261 -13.07 -16.94 -15.00
CA LEU A 261 -13.19 -17.90 -16.12
C LEU A 261 -14.63 -18.40 -16.30
N PHE A 262 -15.30 -18.79 -15.21
CA PHE A 262 -16.56 -19.54 -15.30
C PHE A 262 -17.80 -18.69 -15.02
N VAL A 263 -17.72 -17.73 -14.09
CA VAL A 263 -18.87 -16.90 -13.70
C VAL A 263 -18.95 -15.65 -14.58
N TYR A 264 -17.91 -14.83 -14.59
CA TYR A 264 -17.89 -13.58 -15.37
C TYR A 264 -17.47 -13.79 -16.82
N LYS A 265 -16.76 -14.90 -17.10
CA LYS A 265 -16.25 -15.23 -18.44
C LYS A 265 -15.48 -14.09 -19.10
N SER A 266 -14.84 -13.29 -18.27
CA SER A 266 -14.08 -12.10 -18.67
C SER A 266 -12.66 -12.44 -19.14
N ILE A 267 -12.13 -13.58 -18.69
CA ILE A 267 -10.81 -14.11 -19.04
C ILE A 267 -10.99 -15.46 -19.73
N LYS A 268 -10.15 -15.75 -20.73
CA LYS A 268 -10.07 -17.05 -21.41
C LYS A 268 -8.87 -17.82 -20.90
N ILE A 269 -8.86 -19.14 -21.07
CA ILE A 269 -7.74 -20.00 -20.65
C ILE A 269 -6.41 -19.55 -21.29
N ARG A 270 -6.43 -19.08 -22.53
CA ARG A 270 -5.25 -18.55 -23.22
C ARG A 270 -4.67 -17.29 -22.58
N ASP A 271 -5.46 -16.53 -21.81
CA ASP A 271 -5.04 -15.31 -21.15
C ASP A 271 -4.32 -15.58 -19.83
N ILE A 272 -4.37 -16.82 -19.31
CA ILE A 272 -3.72 -17.22 -18.07
C ILE A 272 -2.21 -17.05 -18.17
N TRP A 273 -1.60 -17.47 -19.30
CA TRP A 273 -0.16 -17.36 -19.48
C TRP A 273 0.36 -15.92 -19.46
N PRO A 274 -0.22 -14.96 -20.23
CA PRO A 274 0.12 -13.54 -20.09
C PRO A 274 -0.06 -12.99 -18.67
N ILE A 275 -1.11 -13.42 -17.95
CA ILE A 275 -1.36 -13.01 -16.56
C ILE A 275 -0.25 -13.51 -15.64
N LEU A 276 0.17 -14.76 -15.77
CA LEU A 276 1.28 -15.32 -14.98
C LEU A 276 2.58 -14.57 -15.25
N VAL A 277 2.89 -14.30 -16.51
CA VAL A 277 4.10 -13.53 -16.89
C VAL A 277 4.05 -12.12 -16.29
N GLU A 278 2.90 -11.45 -16.33
CA GLU A 278 2.73 -10.13 -15.72
C GLU A 278 2.90 -10.18 -14.20
N ALA A 279 2.33 -11.17 -13.53
CA ALA A 279 2.51 -11.37 -12.09
C ALA A 279 4.00 -11.59 -11.75
N ILE A 280 4.70 -12.47 -12.48
CA ILE A 280 6.13 -12.72 -12.29
C ILE A 280 6.93 -11.41 -12.44
N ARG A 281 6.66 -10.63 -13.48
CA ARG A 281 7.33 -9.33 -13.70
C ARG A 281 7.06 -8.34 -12.58
N THR A 282 5.90 -8.40 -11.96
CA THR A 282 5.50 -7.50 -10.87
C THR A 282 6.16 -7.88 -9.55
N PHE A 283 6.19 -9.15 -9.17
CA PHE A 283 6.71 -9.52 -7.87
C PHE A 283 8.22 -9.85 -7.83
N THR A 284 8.84 -10.21 -8.96
CA THR A 284 10.28 -10.53 -9.01
C THR A 284 11.18 -9.40 -8.49
N PRO A 285 10.96 -8.13 -8.87
CA PRO A 285 11.73 -7.02 -8.29
C PRO A 285 11.56 -6.92 -6.77
N ILE A 286 10.36 -7.20 -6.24
CA ILE A 286 10.08 -7.16 -4.80
C ILE A 286 10.92 -8.21 -4.07
N LEU A 287 10.99 -9.45 -4.61
CA LEU A 287 11.81 -10.52 -4.02
C LEU A 287 13.31 -10.15 -4.04
N PHE A 288 13.79 -9.56 -5.12
CA PHE A 288 15.18 -9.14 -5.22
C PHE A 288 15.54 -8.02 -4.25
N ILE A 289 14.64 -7.05 -4.08
CA ILE A 289 14.77 -5.99 -3.06
C ILE A 289 14.79 -6.61 -1.66
N LEU A 290 13.89 -7.55 -1.38
CA LEU A 290 13.84 -8.24 -0.08
C LEU A 290 15.14 -8.96 0.24
N ALA A 291 15.67 -9.73 -0.70
CA ALA A 291 16.96 -10.43 -0.53
C ALA A 291 18.08 -9.43 -0.20
N ALA A 292 18.22 -8.38 -1.00
CA ALA A 292 19.24 -7.35 -0.79
C ALA A 292 19.04 -6.58 0.53
N SER A 293 17.80 -6.25 0.89
CA SER A 293 17.48 -5.57 2.16
C SER A 293 17.81 -6.44 3.37
N THR A 294 17.57 -7.75 3.30
CA THR A 294 17.93 -8.67 4.39
C THR A 294 19.44 -8.71 4.60
N ALA A 295 20.23 -8.78 3.52
CA ALA A 295 21.69 -8.70 3.63
C ALA A 295 22.15 -7.36 4.23
N PHE A 296 21.58 -6.24 3.78
CA PHE A 296 21.88 -4.91 4.28
C PHE A 296 21.50 -4.75 5.76
N SER A 297 20.32 -5.21 6.16
CA SER A 297 19.87 -5.19 7.56
C SER A 297 20.81 -5.98 8.48
N ARG A 298 21.32 -7.13 8.02
CA ARG A 298 22.35 -7.91 8.76
C ARG A 298 23.64 -7.13 8.93
N VAL A 299 24.09 -6.43 7.91
CA VAL A 299 25.28 -5.57 7.98
C VAL A 299 25.07 -4.44 8.97
N LEU A 300 23.94 -3.74 8.92
CA LEU A 300 23.59 -2.67 9.85
C LEU A 300 23.57 -3.16 11.30
N THR A 301 23.03 -4.37 11.54
CA THR A 301 23.01 -4.99 12.87
C THR A 301 24.43 -5.30 13.37
N LEU A 302 25.30 -5.84 12.51
CA LEU A 302 26.70 -6.11 12.86
C LEU A 302 27.50 -4.82 13.11
N MET A 303 27.15 -3.73 12.44
CA MET A 303 27.71 -2.39 12.69
C MET A 303 27.08 -1.68 13.91
N GLN A 304 26.15 -2.33 14.62
CA GLN A 304 25.40 -1.77 15.76
C GLN A 304 24.67 -0.46 15.44
N VAL A 305 24.25 -0.28 14.18
CA VAL A 305 23.55 0.94 13.73
C VAL A 305 22.24 1.16 14.50
N PRO A 306 21.37 0.14 14.70
CA PRO A 306 20.14 0.33 15.48
C PRO A 306 20.39 0.85 16.89
N GLN A 307 21.41 0.30 17.56
CA GLN A 307 21.80 0.70 18.93
C GLN A 307 22.31 2.15 18.95
N THR A 308 23.23 2.48 18.05
CA THR A 308 23.80 3.84 17.97
C THR A 308 22.74 4.89 17.70
N VAL A 309 21.80 4.62 16.77
CA VAL A 309 20.72 5.54 16.45
C VAL A 309 19.73 5.65 17.62
N SER A 310 19.40 4.54 18.26
CA SER A 310 18.52 4.51 19.43
C SER A 310 19.09 5.31 20.58
N GLU A 311 20.35 5.08 20.95
CA GLU A 311 21.04 5.83 22.00
C GLU A 311 21.11 7.33 21.69
N PHE A 312 21.43 7.68 20.45
CA PHE A 312 21.45 9.08 20.02
C PHE A 312 20.08 9.76 20.19
N ILE A 313 19.01 9.10 19.75
CA ILE A 313 17.65 9.68 19.83
C ILE A 313 17.20 9.77 21.29
N LEU A 314 17.34 8.69 22.07
CA LEU A 314 16.87 8.65 23.46
C LEU A 314 17.66 9.59 24.40
N ASN A 315 18.95 9.80 24.14
CA ASN A 315 19.77 10.71 24.92
C ASN A 315 19.51 12.19 24.60
N ASN A 316 19.10 12.52 23.39
CA ASN A 316 18.86 13.90 22.97
C ASN A 316 17.38 14.32 23.05
N PHE A 317 16.44 13.39 23.00
CA PHE A 317 15.02 13.65 23.03
C PHE A 317 14.34 12.87 24.16
N HIS A 318 13.80 13.58 25.16
CA HIS A 318 13.17 12.97 26.33
C HIS A 318 11.65 12.85 26.23
N SER A 319 11.04 13.52 25.25
CA SER A 319 9.60 13.48 25.04
C SER A 319 9.21 12.40 24.05
N PRO A 320 8.42 11.38 24.44
CA PRO A 320 7.90 10.39 23.50
C PRO A 320 7.15 11.01 22.31
N VAL A 321 6.40 12.11 22.56
CA VAL A 321 5.67 12.83 21.50
C VAL A 321 6.64 13.42 20.48
N ALA A 322 7.75 14.03 20.91
CA ALA A 322 8.74 14.60 20.01
C ALA A 322 9.42 13.50 19.18
N ILE A 323 9.77 12.37 19.80
CA ILE A 323 10.36 11.21 19.10
C ILE A 323 9.41 10.71 18.01
N LEU A 324 8.13 10.50 18.33
CA LEU A 324 7.13 10.03 17.38
C LEU A 324 6.91 11.01 16.21
N LEU A 325 6.88 12.30 16.48
CA LEU A 325 6.76 13.32 15.43
C LEU A 325 7.98 13.34 14.52
N ILE A 326 9.20 13.23 15.06
CA ILE A 326 10.44 13.14 14.28
C ILE A 326 10.41 11.90 13.39
N ILE A 327 10.03 10.74 13.95
CA ILE A 327 9.91 9.49 13.18
C ILE A 327 8.87 9.63 12.08
N ASN A 328 7.69 10.21 12.36
CA ASN A 328 6.66 10.44 11.35
C ASN A 328 7.16 11.33 10.20
N VAL A 329 7.80 12.46 10.51
CA VAL A 329 8.37 13.35 9.49
C VAL A 329 9.46 12.64 8.69
N PHE A 330 10.33 11.89 9.34
CA PHE A 330 11.37 11.11 8.68
C PHE A 330 10.77 10.05 7.72
N LEU A 331 9.77 9.29 8.18
CA LEU A 331 9.08 8.28 7.36
C LEU A 331 8.35 8.91 6.17
N LEU A 332 7.74 10.11 6.34
CA LEU A 332 7.14 10.86 5.23
C LEU A 332 8.19 11.20 4.17
N ILE A 333 9.34 11.73 4.57
CA ILE A 333 10.43 12.08 3.65
C ILE A 333 10.92 10.84 2.91
N VAL A 334 11.12 9.73 3.61
CA VAL A 334 11.53 8.47 3.00
C VAL A 334 10.47 7.96 2.02
N GLY A 335 9.19 7.98 2.40
CA GLY A 335 8.08 7.54 1.54
C GLY A 335 7.92 8.37 0.26
N MET A 336 8.36 9.65 0.25
CA MET A 336 8.39 10.47 -0.96
C MET A 336 9.42 10.00 -1.99
N VAL A 337 10.47 9.28 -1.56
CA VAL A 337 11.65 8.93 -2.39
C VAL A 337 11.76 7.44 -2.65
N MET A 338 11.23 6.60 -1.75
CA MET A 338 11.35 5.14 -1.81
C MET A 338 10.00 4.46 -1.81
N ASP A 339 9.94 3.27 -2.42
CA ASP A 339 8.79 2.37 -2.27
C ASP A 339 8.67 1.85 -0.81
N THR A 340 7.45 1.44 -0.42
CA THR A 340 7.15 0.93 0.92
C THR A 340 7.97 -0.29 1.28
N THR A 341 8.15 -1.23 0.36
CA THR A 341 8.84 -2.51 0.64
C THR A 341 10.28 -2.30 1.12
N PRO A 342 11.18 -1.63 0.35
CA PRO A 342 12.53 -1.40 0.82
C PRO A 342 12.58 -0.50 2.06
N ALA A 343 11.71 0.53 2.15
CA ALA A 343 11.67 1.41 3.30
C ALA A 343 11.37 0.63 4.60
N ILE A 344 10.36 -0.24 4.58
CA ILE A 344 9.98 -1.08 5.73
C ILE A 344 11.13 -2.00 6.14
N LEU A 345 11.72 -2.72 5.18
CA LEU A 345 12.75 -3.71 5.47
C LEU A 345 14.05 -3.11 6.02
N ILE A 346 14.38 -1.88 5.62
CA ILE A 346 15.56 -1.16 6.10
C ILE A 346 15.30 -0.47 7.44
N LEU A 347 14.15 0.20 7.55
CA LEU A 347 13.89 1.09 8.68
C LEU A 347 13.29 0.38 9.88
N THR A 348 12.56 -0.72 9.69
CA THR A 348 11.98 -1.46 10.82
C THR A 348 13.03 -1.88 11.86
N PRO A 349 14.16 -2.53 11.52
CA PRO A 349 15.14 -2.92 12.51
C PRO A 349 15.88 -1.74 13.17
N ILE A 350 15.83 -0.55 12.56
CA ILE A 350 16.45 0.67 13.11
C ILE A 350 15.49 1.40 14.05
N LEU A 351 14.22 1.56 13.63
CA LEU A 351 13.24 2.39 14.33
C LEU A 351 12.45 1.63 15.39
N LEU A 352 12.23 0.32 15.19
CA LEU A 352 11.44 -0.49 16.12
C LEU A 352 11.98 -0.47 17.54
N PRO A 353 13.31 -0.66 17.81
CA PRO A 353 13.84 -0.59 19.15
C PRO A 353 13.62 0.77 19.84
N ILE A 354 13.60 1.87 19.06
CA ILE A 354 13.37 3.21 19.58
C ILE A 354 11.93 3.38 20.07
N VAL A 355 10.97 2.93 19.26
CA VAL A 355 9.55 3.07 19.61
C VAL A 355 9.14 2.11 20.73
N GLU A 356 9.74 0.93 20.79
CA GLU A 356 9.57 -0.02 21.93
C GLU A 356 10.12 0.56 23.23
N ALA A 357 11.26 1.23 23.19
CA ALA A 357 11.86 1.87 24.36
C ALA A 357 10.99 2.98 24.96
N ILE A 358 10.16 3.63 24.15
CA ILE A 358 9.16 4.61 24.64
C ILE A 358 7.79 4.00 24.94
N GLY A 359 7.67 2.66 24.91
CA GLY A 359 6.47 1.91 25.28
C GLY A 359 5.42 1.76 24.18
N MET A 360 5.76 1.99 22.90
CA MET A 360 4.83 1.78 21.79
C MET A 360 4.74 0.30 21.41
N ASN A 361 3.52 -0.15 21.11
CA ASN A 361 3.29 -1.51 20.63
C ASN A 361 3.85 -1.68 19.20
N PRO A 362 4.59 -2.78 18.90
CA PRO A 362 5.13 -3.07 17.57
C PRO A 362 4.08 -3.08 16.45
N ILE A 363 2.87 -3.60 16.73
CA ILE A 363 1.78 -3.64 15.74
C ILE A 363 1.28 -2.23 15.42
N GLN A 364 1.10 -1.39 16.45
CA GLN A 364 0.74 0.03 16.25
C GLN A 364 1.78 0.74 15.38
N PHE A 365 3.07 0.54 15.67
CA PHE A 365 4.15 1.13 14.88
C PHE A 365 4.13 0.63 13.43
N GLY A 366 3.84 -0.64 13.18
CA GLY A 366 3.66 -1.19 11.84
C GLY A 366 2.56 -0.48 11.06
N VAL A 367 1.42 -0.21 11.70
CA VAL A 367 0.33 0.56 11.09
C VAL A 367 0.77 2.00 10.78
N ILE A 368 1.40 2.67 11.73
CA ILE A 368 1.93 4.03 11.54
C ILE A 368 2.90 4.08 10.35
N MET A 369 3.84 3.14 10.30
CA MET A 369 4.83 3.07 9.23
C MET A 369 4.17 2.87 7.86
N VAL A 370 3.25 1.94 7.72
CA VAL A 370 2.56 1.67 6.45
C VAL A 370 1.70 2.86 6.02
N VAL A 371 0.95 3.48 6.94
CA VAL A 371 0.13 4.68 6.66
C VAL A 371 1.02 5.85 6.23
N ASN A 372 2.13 6.06 6.92
CA ASN A 372 3.10 7.11 6.61
C ASN A 372 3.67 6.97 5.19
N LEU A 373 4.14 5.78 4.86
CA LEU A 373 4.70 5.47 3.54
C LEU A 373 3.62 5.52 2.44
N ALA A 374 2.36 5.17 2.76
CA ALA A 374 1.24 5.32 1.85
C ALA A 374 0.96 6.79 1.47
N ILE A 375 1.16 7.73 2.40
CA ILE A 375 1.12 9.17 2.10
C ILE A 375 2.25 9.55 1.14
N GLY A 376 3.43 8.95 1.30
CA GLY A 376 4.56 9.15 0.40
C GLY A 376 4.23 8.80 -1.06
N PHE A 377 3.40 7.80 -1.32
CA PHE A 377 2.97 7.43 -2.67
C PHE A 377 2.21 8.53 -3.42
N VAL A 378 1.66 9.49 -2.73
CA VAL A 378 0.90 10.61 -3.31
C VAL A 378 1.56 11.97 -3.10
N THR A 379 2.79 11.96 -2.58
CA THR A 379 3.53 13.19 -2.27
C THR A 379 4.78 13.32 -3.15
N PRO A 380 5.00 14.45 -3.85
CA PRO A 380 6.24 14.68 -4.60
C PRO A 380 7.48 14.60 -3.68
N PRO A 381 8.70 14.28 -4.20
CA PRO A 381 9.10 14.32 -5.61
C PRO A 381 8.74 13.10 -6.46
N ILE A 382 8.70 11.88 -5.90
CA ILE A 382 8.36 10.70 -6.70
C ILE A 382 6.85 10.47 -6.70
N GLY A 383 6.26 10.00 -5.59
CA GLY A 383 4.82 9.76 -5.51
C GLY A 383 4.33 8.74 -6.54
N VAL A 384 4.64 7.46 -6.35
CA VAL A 384 4.39 6.39 -7.33
C VAL A 384 2.94 6.36 -7.83
N ASN A 385 1.96 6.57 -6.96
CA ASN A 385 0.55 6.62 -7.34
C ASN A 385 0.23 7.79 -8.28
N LEU A 386 0.93 8.92 -8.11
CA LEU A 386 0.76 10.08 -9.00
C LEU A 386 1.23 9.76 -10.41
N PHE A 387 2.34 9.03 -10.55
CA PHE A 387 2.83 8.60 -11.86
C PHE A 387 1.90 7.59 -12.51
N VAL A 388 1.40 6.60 -11.75
CA VAL A 388 0.42 5.64 -12.26
C VAL A 388 -0.86 6.36 -12.71
N ALA A 389 -1.38 7.28 -11.90
CA ALA A 389 -2.58 8.03 -12.25
C ALA A 389 -2.34 8.97 -13.46
N SER A 390 -1.16 9.60 -13.56
CA SER A 390 -0.76 10.41 -14.71
C SER A 390 -0.72 9.59 -16.00
N SER A 391 -0.20 8.37 -15.96
CA SER A 391 -0.16 7.48 -17.13
C SER A 391 -1.53 7.04 -17.65
N LEU A 392 -2.58 7.18 -16.85
CA LEU A 392 -3.97 6.88 -17.24
C LEU A 392 -4.69 8.07 -17.90
N THR A 393 -4.18 9.30 -17.74
CA THR A 393 -4.94 10.51 -18.07
C THR A 393 -4.14 11.56 -18.85
N ASP A 394 -2.84 11.38 -19.01
CA ASP A 394 -1.90 12.36 -19.54
C ASP A 394 -1.85 13.71 -18.78
N VAL A 395 -2.50 13.79 -17.60
CA VAL A 395 -2.42 14.95 -16.72
C VAL A 395 -1.03 14.99 -16.06
N PRO A 396 -0.30 16.11 -16.11
CA PRO A 396 1.03 16.21 -15.50
C PRO A 396 1.03 15.91 -14.01
N VAL A 397 1.98 15.11 -13.56
CA VAL A 397 2.11 14.66 -12.14
C VAL A 397 2.01 15.81 -11.16
N MET A 398 2.65 16.95 -11.44
CA MET A 398 2.64 18.11 -10.55
C MET A 398 1.25 18.77 -10.41
N GLN A 399 0.40 18.69 -11.45
CA GLN A 399 -0.98 19.19 -11.39
C GLN A 399 -1.83 18.26 -10.53
N ILE A 400 -1.68 16.94 -10.70
CA ILE A 400 -2.33 15.93 -9.85
C ILE A 400 -1.92 16.14 -8.40
N ALA A 401 -0.62 16.28 -8.12
CA ALA A 401 -0.08 16.50 -6.78
C ALA A 401 -0.67 17.76 -6.12
N LYS A 402 -0.70 18.89 -6.82
CA LYS A 402 -1.32 20.12 -6.29
C LYS A 402 -2.79 19.93 -5.93
N LYS A 403 -3.53 19.20 -6.74
CA LYS A 403 -4.96 18.91 -6.49
C LYS A 403 -5.14 17.89 -5.36
N ALA A 404 -4.15 17.00 -5.14
CA ALA A 404 -4.14 16.01 -4.06
C ALA A 404 -3.79 16.61 -2.69
N MET A 405 -3.09 17.76 -2.61
CA MET A 405 -2.61 18.36 -1.35
C MET A 405 -3.68 18.46 -0.24
N PRO A 406 -4.91 18.92 -0.49
CA PRO A 406 -5.93 18.95 0.56
C PRO A 406 -6.31 17.55 1.06
N MET A 407 -6.36 16.54 0.17
CA MET A 407 -6.65 15.15 0.54
C MET A 407 -5.51 14.56 1.38
N ILE A 408 -4.25 14.88 1.03
CA ILE A 408 -3.07 14.51 1.81
C ILE A 408 -3.15 15.09 3.23
N ALA A 409 -3.64 16.33 3.39
CA ALA A 409 -3.83 16.92 4.70
C ALA A 409 -4.82 16.12 5.57
N PHE A 410 -5.93 15.62 5.01
CA PHE A 410 -6.85 14.71 5.71
C PHE A 410 -6.18 13.37 6.07
N PHE A 411 -5.33 12.87 5.19
CA PHE A 411 -4.56 11.65 5.45
C PHE A 411 -3.55 11.85 6.58
N LEU A 412 -2.87 13.02 6.64
CA LEU A 412 -1.98 13.40 7.73
C LEU A 412 -2.71 13.52 9.07
N VAL A 413 -3.94 14.08 9.08
CA VAL A 413 -4.77 14.10 10.28
C VAL A 413 -5.03 12.68 10.78
N ALA A 414 -5.40 11.76 9.89
CA ALA A 414 -5.58 10.35 10.25
C ALA A 414 -4.30 9.75 10.83
N LEU A 415 -3.14 10.00 10.20
CA LEU A 415 -1.84 9.52 10.68
C LEU A 415 -1.55 9.98 12.11
N LEU A 416 -1.79 11.28 12.41
CA LEU A 416 -1.59 11.81 13.75
C LEU A 416 -2.55 11.15 14.76
N LEU A 417 -3.81 10.96 14.40
CA LEU A 417 -4.77 10.27 15.26
C LEU A 417 -4.32 8.82 15.55
N ILE A 418 -3.88 8.08 14.55
CA ILE A 418 -3.36 6.71 14.70
C ILE A 418 -2.09 6.69 15.56
N THR A 419 -1.23 7.68 15.40
CA THR A 419 0.02 7.78 16.16
C THR A 419 -0.23 7.97 17.66
N PHE A 420 -1.17 8.85 18.02
CA PHE A 420 -1.40 9.24 19.42
C PHE A 420 -2.58 8.55 20.10
N ILE A 421 -3.43 7.84 19.35
CA ILE A 421 -4.57 7.10 19.89
C ILE A 421 -4.40 5.61 19.57
N PRO A 422 -3.73 4.84 20.45
CA PRO A 422 -3.47 3.41 20.20
C PRO A 422 -4.73 2.59 19.89
N ALA A 423 -5.87 2.94 20.50
CA ALA A 423 -7.14 2.24 20.28
C ALA A 423 -7.59 2.24 18.81
N LEU A 424 -7.14 3.19 17.98
CA LEU A 424 -7.48 3.22 16.55
C LEU A 424 -6.76 2.14 15.73
N SER A 425 -5.68 1.57 16.24
CA SER A 425 -4.94 0.50 15.58
C SER A 425 -5.03 -0.82 16.35
N ILE A 426 -4.73 -0.81 17.66
CA ILE A 426 -4.65 -2.03 18.47
C ILE A 426 -5.91 -2.29 19.33
N GLY A 427 -6.90 -1.40 19.29
CA GLY A 427 -8.15 -1.57 20.08
C GLY A 427 -9.06 -2.69 19.59
N ILE A 428 -8.78 -3.29 18.41
CA ILE A 428 -9.52 -4.42 17.86
C ILE A 428 -8.82 -5.77 18.15
N LEU A 429 -7.58 -5.74 18.62
CA LEU A 429 -6.81 -6.91 19.01
C LEU A 429 -7.17 -7.36 20.41
#